data_1a8b3367ff8da505a6dc18b6b1823061
#
_entry.id   1a8b3367ff8da505a6dc18b6b1823061
#
_cell.length_a   1.000
_cell.length_b   1.000
_cell.length_c   1.000
_cell.angle_alpha   90.00
_cell.angle_beta   90.00
_cell.angle_gamma   90.00
#
_symmetry.space_group_name_H-M   'P 1'
#
loop_
_entity.id
_entity.type
_entity.pdbx_description
1 polymer ?
#
loop_
_entity_poly.entity_id
_entity_poly.type
_entity_poly.pdbx_seq_one_letter_code
_entity_poly.pdbx_strand_id
1 'polypeptide(L)'
;MILWGVLLVVLLVFIYYTVLLRNEKMSGCEKIVIHKISYGSGPKIGLIGGVHGNEPAGAAALSEIISGKWVLPKRGEYIIIPEANKCGLLKSSRYQDTFMHRDLNRNFSESGPLDYNSQIVLSAFSDCDYIIDIHEGYAFHKQTPESVGSTLTSTPGMDTIAATAVSSINATITEPWRKFTHLHEDCDIRGTLSCLSLLNNRNYVLIEVTGQNDIQPLSLRVNQIKFLINNMLHQIY
;
A
#
# COMPACT_ATOMS: atom_id res chain seq x y z
N MET A 1 -41.70 33.27 -5.30
CA MET A 1 -41.65 31.95 -5.95
C MET A 1 -40.24 31.47 -6.25
N ILE A 2 -39.34 32.27 -6.80
CA ILE A 2 -37.96 31.85 -7.19
C ILE A 2 -37.14 31.39 -5.98
N LEU A 3 -37.22 32.05 -4.82
CA LEU A 3 -36.45 31.73 -3.62
C LEU A 3 -36.80 30.34 -3.06
N TRP A 4 -38.08 29.95 -3.09
CA TRP A 4 -38.52 28.60 -2.65
C TRP A 4 -38.06 27.48 -3.59
N GLY A 5 -37.96 27.77 -4.91
CA GLY A 5 -37.44 26.83 -5.88
C GLY A 5 -35.96 26.55 -5.67
N VAL A 6 -35.15 27.59 -5.39
CA VAL A 6 -33.71 27.44 -5.11
C VAL A 6 -33.49 26.70 -3.81
N LEU A 7 -34.26 26.98 -2.76
CA LEU A 7 -34.13 26.25 -1.48
C LEU A 7 -34.44 24.75 -1.62
N LEU A 8 -35.49 24.43 -2.41
CA LEU A 8 -35.86 23.03 -2.68
C LEU A 8 -34.77 22.27 -3.44
N VAL A 9 -34.16 22.91 -4.45
CA VAL A 9 -33.05 22.30 -5.21
C VAL A 9 -31.84 22.07 -4.31
N VAL A 10 -31.45 23.05 -3.48
CA VAL A 10 -30.35 22.90 -2.52
C VAL A 10 -30.61 21.74 -1.53
N LEU A 11 -31.86 21.66 -1.03
CA LEU A 11 -32.25 20.60 -0.11
C LEU A 11 -32.20 19.22 -0.79
N LEU A 12 -32.70 19.09 -2.02
CA LEU A 12 -32.66 17.85 -2.79
C LEU A 12 -31.21 17.42 -3.12
N VAL A 13 -30.36 18.36 -3.48
CA VAL A 13 -28.94 18.12 -3.68
C VAL A 13 -28.29 17.64 -2.37
N PHE A 14 -28.58 18.30 -1.26
CA PHE A 14 -28.04 17.91 0.05
C PHE A 14 -28.53 16.51 0.47
N ILE A 15 -29.80 16.20 0.28
CA ILE A 15 -30.38 14.85 0.54
C ILE A 15 -29.73 13.82 -0.38
N TYR A 16 -29.60 14.09 -1.67
CA TYR A 16 -28.95 13.22 -2.63
C TYR A 16 -27.50 12.91 -2.21
N TYR A 17 -26.75 13.94 -1.80
CA TYR A 17 -25.38 13.78 -1.29
C TYR A 17 -25.32 12.98 0.00
N THR A 18 -26.21 13.24 0.95
CA THR A 18 -26.27 12.50 2.23
C THR A 18 -26.66 11.04 2.03
N VAL A 19 -27.54 10.75 1.07
CA VAL A 19 -27.94 9.38 0.70
C VAL A 19 -26.80 8.64 -0.01
N LEU A 20 -26.09 9.32 -0.93
CA LEU A 20 -24.92 8.74 -1.59
C LEU A 20 -23.80 8.41 -0.60
N LEU A 21 -23.45 9.35 0.29
CA LEU A 21 -22.45 9.12 1.35
C LEU A 21 -22.89 8.02 2.31
N ARG A 22 -24.18 7.89 2.60
CA ARG A 22 -24.72 6.84 3.45
C ARG A 22 -24.70 5.47 2.76
N ASN A 23 -24.98 5.41 1.47
CA ASN A 23 -24.91 4.17 0.69
C ASN A 23 -23.48 3.66 0.52
N GLU A 24 -22.48 4.52 0.38
CA GLU A 24 -21.08 4.13 0.43
C GLU A 24 -20.70 3.57 1.81
N LYS A 25 -21.15 4.18 2.90
CA LYS A 25 -20.99 3.66 4.28
C LYS A 25 -21.63 2.30 4.52
N MET A 26 -22.69 1.96 3.81
CA MET A 26 -23.42 0.69 3.98
C MET A 26 -22.77 -0.51 3.27
N SER A 27 -21.71 -0.31 2.49
CA SER A 27 -21.12 -1.41 1.70
C SER A 27 -20.28 -2.40 2.50
N GLY A 28 -19.96 -2.10 3.77
CA GLY A 28 -19.13 -2.96 4.64
C GLY A 28 -17.66 -3.08 4.19
N CYS A 29 -17.29 -2.42 3.09
CA CYS A 29 -15.92 -2.43 2.57
C CYS A 29 -15.00 -1.39 3.24
N GLU A 30 -15.54 -0.52 4.10
CA GLU A 30 -14.76 0.54 4.75
C GLU A 30 -13.90 0.04 5.91
N LYS A 31 -14.18 -1.14 6.45
CA LYS A 31 -13.47 -1.65 7.62
C LYS A 31 -12.16 -2.31 7.21
N ILE A 32 -11.04 -1.69 7.58
CA ILE A 32 -9.71 -2.30 7.50
C ILE A 32 -9.63 -3.47 8.49
N VAL A 33 -9.20 -4.63 8.01
CA VAL A 33 -8.94 -5.82 8.83
C VAL A 33 -7.45 -5.93 9.08
N ILE A 34 -7.06 -5.99 10.35
CA ILE A 34 -5.68 -6.14 10.78
C ILE A 34 -5.50 -7.58 11.27
N HIS A 35 -4.55 -8.29 10.69
CA HIS A 35 -4.15 -9.62 11.12
C HIS A 35 -2.85 -9.53 11.91
N LYS A 36 -2.78 -10.27 13.03
CA LYS A 36 -1.58 -10.36 13.87
C LYS A 36 -1.12 -11.80 13.94
N ILE A 37 0.17 -12.02 13.68
CA ILE A 37 0.82 -13.32 13.81
C ILE A 37 2.04 -13.13 14.71
N SER A 38 2.10 -13.85 15.84
CA SER A 38 3.22 -13.76 16.78
C SER A 38 3.91 -15.11 16.92
N TYR A 39 5.24 -15.08 16.81
CA TYR A 39 6.11 -16.24 17.00
C TYR A 39 7.08 -16.05 18.18
N GLY A 40 6.79 -15.09 19.08
CA GLY A 40 7.62 -14.79 20.23
C GLY A 40 8.64 -13.67 19.99
N SER A 41 9.83 -13.78 20.56
CA SER A 41 10.84 -12.72 20.50
C SER A 41 11.36 -12.45 19.08
N GLY A 42 11.60 -11.18 18.78
CA GLY A 42 12.11 -10.72 17.49
C GLY A 42 11.49 -9.39 17.09
N PRO A 43 11.83 -8.87 15.91
CA PRO A 43 11.29 -7.62 15.43
C PRO A 43 9.79 -7.72 15.13
N LYS A 44 9.12 -6.58 15.20
CA LYS A 44 7.73 -6.39 14.80
C LYS A 44 7.71 -5.77 13.39
N ILE A 45 7.06 -6.46 12.45
CA ILE A 45 7.07 -6.12 11.03
C ILE A 45 5.65 -5.82 10.57
N GLY A 46 5.42 -4.60 10.07
CA GLY A 46 4.20 -4.18 9.41
C GLY A 46 4.26 -4.52 7.92
N LEU A 47 3.22 -5.19 7.41
CA LEU A 47 3.04 -5.48 5.99
C LEU A 47 1.70 -4.89 5.55
N ILE A 48 1.71 -4.05 4.52
CA ILE A 48 0.50 -3.43 3.99
C ILE A 48 0.43 -3.57 2.48
N GLY A 49 -0.78 -3.84 1.97
CA GLY A 49 -1.10 -3.89 0.56
C GLY A 49 -2.49 -3.32 0.29
N GLY A 50 -2.80 -3.12 -1.00
CA GLY A 50 -4.10 -2.63 -1.42
C GLY A 50 -4.42 -1.22 -0.92
N VAL A 51 -3.43 -0.36 -0.76
CA VAL A 51 -3.59 1.08 -0.45
C VAL A 51 -4.30 1.77 -1.62
N HIS A 52 -3.94 1.42 -2.85
CA HIS A 52 -4.70 1.76 -4.04
C HIS A 52 -5.47 0.54 -4.55
N GLY A 53 -6.76 0.71 -4.86
CA GLY A 53 -7.60 -0.42 -5.23
C GLY A 53 -7.40 -0.93 -6.66
N ASN A 54 -6.73 -0.18 -7.53
CA ASN A 54 -6.30 -0.63 -8.86
C ASN A 54 -4.93 -1.35 -8.85
N GLU A 55 -4.41 -1.67 -7.65
CA GLU A 55 -3.11 -2.29 -7.41
C GLU A 55 -3.29 -3.59 -6.58
N PRO A 56 -3.87 -4.66 -7.15
CA PRO A 56 -4.33 -5.82 -6.38
C PRO A 56 -3.22 -6.78 -5.93
N ALA A 57 -2.00 -6.70 -6.48
CA ALA A 57 -0.97 -7.72 -6.25
C ALA A 57 -0.50 -7.78 -4.79
N GLY A 58 -0.39 -6.62 -4.11
CA GLY A 58 -0.05 -6.56 -2.68
C GLY A 58 -1.11 -7.25 -1.82
N ALA A 59 -2.38 -6.93 -2.06
CA ALA A 59 -3.50 -7.56 -1.36
C ALA A 59 -3.53 -9.08 -1.59
N ALA A 60 -3.33 -9.53 -2.83
CA ALA A 60 -3.29 -10.95 -3.18
C ALA A 60 -2.12 -11.68 -2.49
N ALA A 61 -0.92 -11.10 -2.52
CA ALA A 61 0.27 -11.68 -1.88
C ALA A 61 0.08 -11.83 -0.36
N LEU A 62 -0.37 -10.78 0.32
CA LEU A 62 -0.58 -10.81 1.76
C LEU A 62 -1.74 -11.74 2.17
N SER A 63 -2.77 -11.89 1.35
CA SER A 63 -3.85 -12.86 1.57
C SER A 63 -3.37 -14.31 1.53
N GLU A 64 -2.28 -14.61 0.81
CA GLU A 64 -1.66 -15.93 0.84
C GLU A 64 -1.02 -16.25 2.21
N ILE A 65 -0.53 -15.24 2.93
CA ILE A 65 -0.04 -15.42 4.32
C ILE A 65 -1.21 -15.82 5.22
N ILE A 66 -2.31 -15.07 5.15
CA ILE A 66 -3.49 -15.27 5.99
C ILE A 66 -4.12 -16.65 5.73
N SER A 67 -4.14 -17.10 4.47
CA SER A 67 -4.66 -18.43 4.10
C SER A 67 -3.68 -19.59 4.33
N GLY A 68 -2.45 -19.31 4.80
CA GLY A 68 -1.42 -20.32 5.04
C GLY A 68 -0.73 -20.85 3.77
N LYS A 69 -0.99 -20.26 2.61
CA LYS A 69 -0.34 -20.62 1.33
C LYS A 69 1.09 -20.08 1.22
N TRP A 70 1.40 -19.03 1.99
CA TRP A 70 2.73 -18.47 2.12
C TRP A 70 3.09 -18.34 3.59
N VAL A 71 4.17 -19.03 4.00
CA VAL A 71 4.62 -19.07 5.39
C VAL A 71 5.81 -18.13 5.55
N LEU A 72 5.66 -17.18 6.48
CA LEU A 72 6.73 -16.26 6.87
C LEU A 72 7.70 -16.92 7.86
N PRO A 73 8.93 -16.38 8.04
CA PRO A 73 9.84 -16.81 9.09
C PRO A 73 9.15 -16.82 10.47
N LYS A 74 9.29 -17.94 11.20
CA LYS A 74 8.63 -18.12 12.52
C LYS A 74 9.41 -17.41 13.64
N ARG A 75 9.52 -16.09 13.55
CA ARG A 75 10.22 -15.24 14.51
C ARG A 75 9.57 -13.86 14.57
N GLY A 76 9.54 -13.25 15.76
CA GLY A 76 8.99 -11.90 15.95
C GLY A 76 7.48 -11.84 15.80
N GLU A 77 6.99 -10.68 15.39
CA GLU A 77 5.57 -10.39 15.22
C GLU A 77 5.32 -9.75 13.85
N TYR A 78 4.20 -10.12 13.22
CA TYR A 78 3.75 -9.54 11.96
C TYR A 78 2.40 -8.88 12.16
N ILE A 79 2.29 -7.62 11.76
CA ILE A 79 1.04 -6.86 11.66
C ILE A 79 0.73 -6.73 10.17
N ILE A 80 -0.35 -7.34 9.71
CA ILE A 80 -0.64 -7.49 8.27
C ILE A 80 -1.96 -6.81 7.94
N ILE A 81 -1.93 -5.89 6.99
CA ILE A 81 -3.08 -5.21 6.42
C ILE A 81 -3.13 -5.54 4.92
N PRO A 82 -3.83 -6.61 4.49
CA PRO A 82 -3.83 -7.00 3.08
C PRO A 82 -4.66 -6.06 2.20
N GLU A 83 -5.71 -5.45 2.73
CA GLU A 83 -6.69 -4.66 2.00
C GLU A 83 -6.90 -3.30 2.69
N ALA A 84 -5.91 -2.40 2.62
CA ALA A 84 -6.01 -1.08 3.26
C ALA A 84 -7.12 -0.20 2.67
N ASN A 85 -7.42 -0.40 1.37
CA ASN A 85 -8.52 0.25 0.64
C ASN A 85 -9.42 -0.81 -0.01
N LYS A 86 -10.15 -1.55 0.80
CA LYS A 86 -11.03 -2.62 0.32
C LYS A 86 -12.11 -2.11 -0.65
N CYS A 87 -12.66 -0.92 -0.41
CA CYS A 87 -13.64 -0.33 -1.31
C CYS A 87 -13.06 -0.05 -2.71
N GLY A 88 -11.83 0.46 -2.75
CA GLY A 88 -11.09 0.66 -4.00
C GLY A 88 -10.81 -0.66 -4.72
N LEU A 89 -10.35 -1.69 -3.99
CA LEU A 89 -10.07 -3.02 -4.56
C LEU A 89 -11.31 -3.65 -5.21
N LEU A 90 -12.48 -3.57 -4.57
CA LEU A 90 -13.74 -4.09 -5.12
C LEU A 90 -14.17 -3.37 -6.40
N LYS A 91 -13.75 -2.12 -6.59
CA LYS A 91 -14.11 -1.27 -7.74
C LYS A 91 -12.96 -1.12 -8.74
N SER A 92 -11.81 -1.73 -8.51
CA SER A 92 -10.55 -1.51 -9.23
C SER A 92 -10.22 -0.01 -9.37
N SER A 93 -10.47 0.75 -8.31
CA SER A 93 -10.28 2.20 -8.25
C SER A 93 -9.10 2.54 -7.34
N ARG A 94 -8.24 3.47 -7.77
CA ARG A 94 -7.17 4.01 -6.92
C ARG A 94 -7.70 4.55 -5.60
N TYR A 95 -8.88 5.18 -5.64
CA TYR A 95 -9.43 5.97 -4.55
C TYR A 95 -10.27 5.15 -3.57
N GLN A 96 -10.37 5.62 -2.32
CA GLN A 96 -11.19 5.02 -1.27
C GLN A 96 -12.69 5.18 -1.55
N ASP A 97 -13.06 6.23 -2.26
CA ASP A 97 -14.45 6.50 -2.67
C ASP A 97 -14.48 7.04 -4.12
N THR A 98 -15.61 6.82 -4.77
CA THR A 98 -15.80 7.24 -6.16
C THR A 98 -16.21 8.69 -6.30
N PHE A 99 -16.60 9.33 -5.21
CA PHE A 99 -17.18 10.67 -5.24
C PHE A 99 -16.17 11.76 -4.90
N MET A 100 -15.45 11.61 -3.79
CA MET A 100 -14.46 12.60 -3.33
C MET A 100 -13.05 12.33 -3.87
N HIS A 101 -12.85 11.20 -4.54
CA HIS A 101 -11.55 10.75 -5.05
C HIS A 101 -10.45 10.81 -3.98
N ARG A 102 -10.77 10.37 -2.75
CA ARG A 102 -9.81 10.39 -1.64
C ARG A 102 -8.75 9.30 -1.84
N ASP A 103 -7.54 9.74 -2.05
CA ASP A 103 -6.37 8.87 -2.13
C ASP A 103 -5.84 8.61 -0.70
N LEU A 104 -5.91 7.35 -0.25
CA LEU A 104 -5.41 6.98 1.09
C LEU A 104 -3.93 7.36 1.25
N ASN A 105 -3.13 7.19 0.19
CA ASN A 105 -1.71 7.54 0.20
C ASN A 105 -1.43 9.04 -0.01
N ARG A 106 -2.37 9.89 0.41
CA ARG A 106 -2.24 11.35 0.55
C ARG A 106 -2.78 11.83 1.91
N ASN A 107 -3.13 10.88 2.79
CA ASN A 107 -3.76 11.17 4.07
C ASN A 107 -2.87 10.86 5.28
N PHE A 108 -1.59 10.54 5.06
CA PHE A 108 -0.58 10.34 6.09
C PHE A 108 0.19 11.66 6.33
N SER A 109 -0.13 12.38 7.42
CA SER A 109 0.40 13.72 7.68
C SER A 109 1.15 13.77 9.02
N GLU A 110 2.19 14.62 9.11
CA GLU A 110 2.92 14.92 10.35
C GLU A 110 2.01 15.54 11.43
N SER A 111 0.99 16.31 11.03
CA SER A 111 -0.01 16.87 11.96
C SER A 111 -1.06 15.85 12.42
N GLY A 112 -0.92 14.60 12.01
CA GLY A 112 -1.83 13.49 12.29
C GLY A 112 -2.58 13.00 11.03
N PRO A 113 -3.24 11.83 11.14
CA PRO A 113 -3.98 11.24 10.03
C PRO A 113 -5.15 12.13 9.60
N LEU A 114 -5.34 12.28 8.29
CA LEU A 114 -6.37 13.16 7.71
C LEU A 114 -7.72 12.44 7.55
N ASP A 115 -7.74 11.12 7.64
CA ASP A 115 -8.96 10.32 7.60
C ASP A 115 -8.91 9.11 8.52
N TYR A 116 -10.06 8.41 8.65
CA TYR A 116 -10.21 7.26 9.53
C TYR A 116 -9.31 6.08 9.14
N ASN A 117 -9.14 5.82 7.84
CA ASN A 117 -8.35 4.68 7.37
C ASN A 117 -6.84 4.91 7.59
N SER A 118 -6.35 6.12 7.34
CA SER A 118 -4.96 6.48 7.66
C SER A 118 -4.68 6.40 9.16
N GLN A 119 -5.67 6.78 10.00
CA GLN A 119 -5.56 6.63 11.46
C GLN A 119 -5.40 5.16 11.88
N ILE A 120 -6.19 4.25 11.29
CA ILE A 120 -6.10 2.81 11.59
C ILE A 120 -4.73 2.27 11.21
N VAL A 121 -4.22 2.60 10.00
CA VAL A 121 -2.91 2.14 9.53
C VAL A 121 -1.80 2.63 10.44
N LEU A 122 -1.77 3.94 10.76
CA LEU A 122 -0.74 4.52 11.63
C LEU A 122 -0.78 3.93 13.04
N SER A 123 -1.99 3.72 13.59
CA SER A 123 -2.15 3.08 14.89
C SER A 123 -1.67 1.62 14.89
N ALA A 124 -1.97 0.87 13.82
CA ALA A 124 -1.55 -0.53 13.69
C ALA A 124 -0.03 -0.69 13.61
N PHE A 125 0.65 0.26 12.98
CA PHE A 125 2.10 0.23 12.77
C PHE A 125 2.90 1.09 13.74
N SER A 126 2.26 1.66 14.76
CA SER A 126 2.90 2.61 15.69
C SER A 126 4.17 2.07 16.35
N ASP A 127 4.19 0.78 16.67
CA ASP A 127 5.28 0.07 17.36
C ASP A 127 6.00 -0.96 16.46
N CYS A 128 5.78 -0.95 15.14
CA CYS A 128 6.54 -1.79 14.21
C CYS A 128 7.97 -1.29 14.08
N ASP A 129 8.94 -2.20 14.13
CA ASP A 129 10.36 -1.91 13.88
C ASP A 129 10.63 -1.66 12.39
N TYR A 130 9.88 -2.36 11.52
CA TYR A 130 9.97 -2.30 10.07
C TYR A 130 8.59 -2.21 9.44
N ILE A 131 8.47 -1.48 8.34
CA ILE A 131 7.24 -1.38 7.54
C ILE A 131 7.58 -1.68 6.08
N ILE A 132 6.83 -2.61 5.48
CA ILE A 132 6.90 -2.95 4.05
C ILE A 132 5.54 -2.65 3.43
N ASP A 133 5.52 -1.70 2.52
CA ASP A 133 4.34 -1.24 1.79
C ASP A 133 4.39 -1.73 0.34
N ILE A 134 3.27 -2.19 -0.21
CA ILE A 134 3.24 -2.89 -1.48
C ILE A 134 2.26 -2.21 -2.43
N HIS A 135 2.81 -1.72 -3.53
CA HIS A 135 2.13 -0.99 -4.59
C HIS A 135 2.43 -1.54 -5.99
N GLU A 136 1.85 -0.92 -7.00
CA GLU A 136 2.07 -1.26 -8.40
C GLU A 136 2.19 -0.01 -9.28
N GLY A 137 3.29 0.09 -10.04
CA GLY A 137 3.45 1.12 -11.06
C GLY A 137 2.83 0.74 -12.42
N TYR A 138 2.56 1.74 -13.25
CA TYR A 138 1.89 1.57 -14.54
C TYR A 138 2.81 1.13 -15.69
N ALA A 139 4.13 1.22 -15.52
CA ALA A 139 5.13 0.80 -16.51
C ALA A 139 6.44 0.43 -15.80
N PHE A 140 7.37 -0.19 -16.52
CA PHE A 140 8.70 -0.49 -16.00
C PHE A 140 9.55 0.79 -15.90
N HIS A 141 10.04 1.12 -14.73
CA HIS A 141 10.83 2.32 -14.47
C HIS A 141 12.00 2.51 -15.44
N LYS A 142 12.71 1.42 -15.80
CA LYS A 142 13.84 1.51 -16.74
C LYS A 142 13.47 1.83 -18.18
N GLN A 143 12.21 1.71 -18.56
CA GLN A 143 11.70 2.14 -19.86
C GLN A 143 10.96 3.47 -19.79
N THR A 144 10.33 3.74 -18.65
CA THR A 144 9.48 4.90 -18.42
C THR A 144 9.83 5.46 -17.04
N PRO A 145 10.86 6.31 -16.91
CA PRO A 145 11.34 6.81 -15.62
C PRO A 145 10.30 7.56 -14.79
N GLU A 146 9.23 8.04 -15.40
CA GLU A 146 8.08 8.66 -14.72
C GLU A 146 7.19 7.63 -14.01
N SER A 147 7.34 6.34 -14.34
CA SER A 147 6.68 5.25 -13.62
C SER A 147 7.60 4.70 -12.52
N VAL A 148 7.00 4.34 -11.40
CA VAL A 148 7.69 3.69 -10.28
C VAL A 148 7.66 2.16 -10.35
N GLY A 149 7.08 1.56 -11.40
CA GLY A 149 6.98 0.10 -11.51
C GLY A 149 8.34 -0.57 -11.63
N SER A 150 8.52 -1.68 -10.95
CA SER A 150 9.79 -2.40 -10.73
C SER A 150 10.82 -1.52 -10.02
N THR A 151 10.40 -0.91 -8.89
CA THR A 151 11.31 -0.24 -7.96
C THR A 151 11.14 -0.71 -6.53
N LEU A 152 12.18 -0.52 -5.72
CA LEU A 152 12.11 -0.49 -4.27
C LEU A 152 12.57 0.88 -3.82
N THR A 153 11.71 1.61 -3.11
CA THR A 153 12.07 2.89 -2.49
C THR A 153 12.22 2.68 -0.98
N SER A 154 13.32 3.13 -0.40
CA SER A 154 13.59 2.91 1.03
C SER A 154 13.98 4.17 1.77
N THR A 155 13.67 4.18 3.08
CA THR A 155 14.27 5.12 4.03
C THR A 155 15.70 4.68 4.38
N PRO A 156 16.59 5.58 4.85
CA PRO A 156 18.03 5.29 5.04
C PRO A 156 18.31 4.03 5.88
N GLY A 157 17.50 3.73 6.90
CA GLY A 157 17.67 2.53 7.72
C GLY A 157 17.45 1.20 6.97
N MET A 158 16.85 1.24 5.77
CA MET A 158 16.55 0.07 4.95
C MET A 158 17.34 -0.01 3.64
N ASP A 159 18.18 0.95 3.33
CA ASP A 159 18.87 1.05 2.04
C ASP A 159 19.70 -0.19 1.68
N THR A 160 20.48 -0.70 2.62
CA THR A 160 21.30 -1.90 2.38
C THR A 160 20.43 -3.14 2.12
N ILE A 161 19.35 -3.29 2.88
CA ILE A 161 18.41 -4.42 2.77
C ILE A 161 17.68 -4.33 1.42
N ALA A 162 17.18 -3.15 1.05
CA ALA A 162 16.47 -2.92 -0.20
C ALA A 162 17.39 -3.12 -1.42
N ALA A 163 18.61 -2.58 -1.39
CA ALA A 163 19.59 -2.76 -2.47
C ALA A 163 19.96 -4.23 -2.68
N THR A 164 20.14 -4.99 -1.60
CA THR A 164 20.44 -6.42 -1.66
C THR A 164 19.25 -7.21 -2.23
N ALA A 165 18.03 -6.88 -1.83
CA ALA A 165 16.81 -7.51 -2.36
C ALA A 165 16.66 -7.22 -3.87
N VAL A 166 16.92 -5.98 -4.31
CA VAL A 166 16.94 -5.59 -5.73
C VAL A 166 18.01 -6.37 -6.51
N SER A 167 19.22 -6.48 -5.97
CA SER A 167 20.28 -7.28 -6.61
C SER A 167 19.86 -8.73 -6.79
N SER A 168 19.27 -9.32 -5.75
CA SER A 168 18.85 -10.72 -5.73
C SER A 168 17.72 -11.01 -6.74
N ILE A 169 16.69 -10.19 -6.81
CA ILE A 169 15.61 -10.37 -7.78
C ILE A 169 16.11 -10.15 -9.20
N ASN A 170 17.00 -9.16 -9.41
CA ASN A 170 17.55 -8.85 -10.73
C ASN A 170 18.42 -9.97 -11.31
N ALA A 171 18.99 -10.83 -10.46
CA ALA A 171 19.70 -12.03 -10.92
C ALA A 171 18.75 -13.06 -11.56
N THR A 172 17.45 -13.01 -11.26
CA THR A 172 16.44 -13.90 -11.83
C THR A 172 15.74 -13.33 -13.09
N ILE A 173 16.01 -12.07 -13.45
CA ILE A 173 15.36 -11.37 -14.56
C ILE A 173 16.35 -11.22 -15.70
N THR A 174 16.03 -11.81 -16.86
CA THR A 174 16.86 -11.76 -18.05
C THR A 174 16.76 -10.42 -18.79
N GLU A 175 15.56 -9.88 -18.94
CA GLU A 175 15.33 -8.65 -19.71
C GLU A 175 15.77 -7.41 -18.92
N PRO A 176 16.76 -6.65 -19.41
CA PRO A 176 17.34 -5.53 -18.64
C PRO A 176 16.31 -4.46 -18.26
N TRP A 177 15.32 -4.24 -19.11
CA TRP A 177 14.30 -3.22 -18.91
C TRP A 177 13.24 -3.60 -17.87
N ARG A 178 13.12 -4.90 -17.53
CA ARG A 178 12.22 -5.40 -16.46
C ARG A 178 12.87 -5.39 -15.08
N LYS A 179 14.18 -5.19 -15.02
CA LYS A 179 14.94 -5.23 -13.76
C LYS A 179 14.53 -4.10 -12.83
N PHE A 180 14.48 -4.43 -11.56
CA PHE A 180 14.16 -3.47 -10.50
C PHE A 180 15.27 -2.43 -10.32
N THR A 181 14.87 -1.26 -9.84
CA THR A 181 15.77 -0.16 -9.42
C THR A 181 15.57 0.12 -7.94
N HIS A 182 16.64 0.32 -7.19
CA HIS A 182 16.56 0.83 -5.83
C HIS A 182 16.58 2.36 -5.88
N LEU A 183 15.63 2.98 -5.18
CA LEU A 183 15.47 4.43 -5.03
C LEU A 183 15.49 4.79 -3.54
N HIS A 184 15.92 6.02 -3.24
CA HIS A 184 15.86 6.57 -1.89
C HIS A 184 14.60 7.41 -1.72
N GLU A 185 13.95 7.30 -0.56
CA GLU A 185 12.81 8.16 -0.23
C GLU A 185 13.31 9.57 0.07
N ASP A 186 12.78 10.57 -0.62
CA ASP A 186 13.14 11.99 -0.52
C ASP A 186 11.97 12.88 -0.10
N CYS A 187 10.78 12.27 0.11
CA CYS A 187 9.57 12.98 0.48
C CYS A 187 9.06 14.00 -0.55
N ASP A 188 9.33 13.79 -1.82
CA ASP A 188 8.82 14.63 -2.92
C ASP A 188 7.28 14.69 -2.93
N ILE A 189 6.63 13.60 -2.48
CA ILE A 189 5.19 13.50 -2.42
C ILE A 189 4.72 13.50 -0.96
N ARG A 190 4.26 14.62 -0.48
CA ARG A 190 3.70 14.77 0.87
C ARG A 190 2.39 13.98 1.04
N GLY A 191 2.14 13.54 2.27
CA GLY A 191 0.94 12.80 2.63
C GLY A 191 0.99 11.30 2.30
N THR A 192 2.12 10.80 1.79
CA THR A 192 2.36 9.38 1.60
C THR A 192 2.86 8.72 2.88
N LEU A 193 2.63 7.39 3.02
CA LEU A 193 3.15 6.63 4.14
C LEU A 193 4.69 6.58 4.11
N SER A 194 5.29 6.56 2.91
CA SER A 194 6.75 6.59 2.71
C SER A 194 7.36 7.90 3.21
N CYS A 195 6.83 9.04 2.78
CA CYS A 195 7.29 10.36 3.23
C CYS A 195 7.15 10.51 4.75
N LEU A 196 5.99 10.14 5.32
CA LEU A 196 5.81 10.20 6.77
C LEU A 196 6.79 9.28 7.51
N SER A 197 7.10 8.11 6.95
CA SER A 197 8.08 7.18 7.51
C SER A 197 9.49 7.76 7.51
N LEU A 198 9.89 8.43 6.43
CA LEU A 198 11.17 9.15 6.35
C LEU A 198 11.26 10.24 7.43
N LEU A 199 10.25 11.11 7.51
CA LEU A 199 10.22 12.22 8.47
C LEU A 199 10.26 11.77 9.93
N ASN A 200 9.75 10.57 10.22
CA ASN A 200 9.78 9.95 11.55
C ASN A 200 10.94 8.97 11.75
N ASN A 201 11.93 8.94 10.87
CA ASN A 201 13.10 8.03 10.92
C ASN A 201 12.71 6.55 11.08
N ARG A 202 11.63 6.10 10.41
CA ARG A 202 11.15 4.72 10.44
C ARG A 202 11.90 3.86 9.42
N ASN A 203 12.13 2.60 9.72
CA ASN A 203 12.61 1.61 8.76
C ASN A 203 11.47 1.21 7.83
N TYR A 204 11.47 1.75 6.61
CA TYR A 204 10.38 1.60 5.65
C TYR A 204 10.90 1.24 4.26
N VAL A 205 10.22 0.32 3.58
CA VAL A 205 10.42 0.01 2.15
C VAL A 205 9.08 0.02 1.44
N LEU A 206 9.02 0.73 0.33
CA LEU A 206 7.97 0.66 -0.66
C LEU A 206 8.40 -0.29 -1.78
N ILE A 207 7.64 -1.35 -2.00
CA ILE A 207 7.77 -2.23 -3.15
C ILE A 207 6.78 -1.78 -4.22
N GLU A 208 7.28 -1.48 -5.40
CA GLU A 208 6.47 -1.15 -6.58
C GLU A 208 6.70 -2.22 -7.65
N VAL A 209 5.77 -3.17 -7.79
CA VAL A 209 5.83 -4.08 -8.94
C VAL A 209 5.18 -3.42 -10.16
N THR A 210 5.55 -3.85 -11.38
CA THR A 210 4.91 -3.32 -12.60
C THR A 210 3.64 -4.10 -12.87
N GLY A 211 2.47 -3.48 -12.69
CA GLY A 211 1.24 -4.22 -12.74
C GLY A 211 -0.03 -3.50 -13.12
N GLN A 212 -0.09 -2.19 -12.96
CA GLN A 212 -1.28 -1.46 -13.35
C GLN A 212 -1.61 -1.75 -14.83
N ASN A 213 -2.90 -1.89 -15.13
CA ASN A 213 -3.42 -2.28 -16.46
C ASN A 213 -2.95 -3.67 -16.94
N ASP A 214 -2.65 -4.59 -16.01
CA ASP A 214 -2.27 -5.97 -16.29
C ASP A 214 -1.07 -6.15 -17.25
N ILE A 215 -0.11 -5.21 -17.22
CA ILE A 215 1.15 -5.30 -18.01
C ILE A 215 1.91 -6.59 -17.70
N GLN A 216 1.84 -7.09 -16.45
CA GLN A 216 2.32 -8.40 -16.06
C GLN A 216 1.18 -9.23 -15.45
N PRO A 217 1.16 -10.55 -15.63
CA PRO A 217 0.19 -11.42 -14.97
C PRO A 217 0.22 -11.23 -13.44
N LEU A 218 -0.94 -11.26 -12.78
CA LEU A 218 -1.05 -11.10 -11.33
C LEU A 218 -0.17 -12.12 -10.58
N SER A 219 -0.13 -13.38 -11.04
CA SER A 219 0.69 -14.42 -10.42
C SER A 219 2.19 -14.11 -10.43
N LEU A 220 2.68 -13.49 -11.49
CA LEU A 220 4.08 -13.06 -11.58
C LEU A 220 4.38 -11.93 -10.59
N ARG A 221 3.48 -10.93 -10.52
CA ARG A 221 3.60 -9.81 -9.56
C ARG A 221 3.61 -10.32 -8.11
N VAL A 222 2.69 -11.22 -7.77
CA VAL A 222 2.63 -11.86 -6.46
C VAL A 222 3.93 -12.61 -6.14
N ASN A 223 4.49 -13.36 -7.09
CA ASN A 223 5.75 -14.06 -6.90
C ASN A 223 6.93 -13.11 -6.72
N GLN A 224 6.97 -11.98 -7.44
CA GLN A 224 7.99 -10.94 -7.24
C GLN A 224 7.92 -10.34 -5.84
N ILE A 225 6.72 -10.01 -5.36
CA ILE A 225 6.49 -9.50 -4.01
C ILE A 225 6.97 -10.50 -2.95
N LYS A 226 6.59 -11.77 -3.08
CA LYS A 226 6.99 -12.84 -2.15
C LYS A 226 8.51 -13.01 -2.11
N PHE A 227 9.15 -12.99 -3.28
CA PHE A 227 10.60 -13.07 -3.40
C PHE A 227 11.30 -11.91 -2.67
N LEU A 228 10.87 -10.68 -2.92
CA LEU A 228 11.43 -9.48 -2.31
C LEU A 228 11.25 -9.46 -0.79
N ILE A 229 10.04 -9.73 -0.31
CA ILE A 229 9.76 -9.78 1.14
C ILE A 229 10.59 -10.87 1.81
N ASN A 230 10.62 -12.09 1.26
CA ASN A 230 11.42 -13.16 1.85
C ASN A 230 12.92 -12.79 1.91
N ASN A 231 13.46 -12.18 0.85
CA ASN A 231 14.85 -11.75 0.83
C ASN A 231 15.14 -10.69 1.91
N MET A 232 14.25 -9.69 2.07
CA MET A 232 14.40 -8.68 3.11
C MET A 232 14.27 -9.27 4.52
N LEU A 233 13.31 -10.17 4.74
CA LEU A 233 13.13 -10.83 6.04
C LEU A 233 14.35 -11.66 6.44
N HIS A 234 15.01 -12.35 5.49
CA HIS A 234 16.26 -13.07 5.76
C HIS A 234 17.42 -12.17 6.19
N GLN A 235 17.40 -10.91 5.82
CA GLN A 235 18.42 -9.93 6.23
C GLN A 235 18.10 -9.27 7.58
N ILE A 236 16.79 -9.15 7.91
CA ILE A 236 16.31 -8.59 9.16
C ILE A 236 16.53 -9.56 10.34
N TYR A 237 16.50 -10.87 10.08
CA TYR A 237 16.64 -11.94 11.08
C TYR A 237 18.05 -12.53 11.15
#